data_781966c083db508deccb65ef0ac115a3
#
_entry.id   781966c083db508deccb65ef0ac115a3
#
_cell.length_a   1.000
_cell.length_b   1.000
_cell.length_c   1.000
_cell.angle_alpha   90.00
_cell.angle_beta   90.00
_cell.angle_gamma   90.00
#
_symmetry.space_group_name_H-M   'P 1'
#
loop_
_entity.id
_entity.type
_entity.pdbx_description
1 polymer ?
#
loop_
_entity_poly.entity_id
_entity_poly.type
_entity_poly.pdbx_seq_one_letter_code
_entity_poly.pdbx_strand_id
1 'polypeptide(L)'
;LRKSDMDYKYTTTFESPLLACEINESSLISKASLETLAPLVPSDIDYESNLDLLGVAFNAAVVNKFNKNGDGMDAATAVGYTNNFIHKPTNIEHDKQKVVGHIAAAGYSEFGSNQLLTVEQVKNTVEPFNIALGAVLYRTVNENFTSLVEKSIDPDDAAFQKVSASWEIGFNDYVLAVGSDILSEARIVADPDEILELQGFLRTYGGNGTTDEGESIYRLIMGDIYPLGIAYTLNPAAEVRGLYSANPQKPQVFIKDKRDKIAQNNNLNVNNEKNSINMEMEKTLNELKELLSE
;
A
#
# COMPACT_ATOMS: atom_id res chain seq x y z
N LEU A 1 -11.86 21.54 9.36
CA LEU A 1 -12.21 20.76 10.56
C LEU A 1 -10.94 20.61 11.39
N ARG A 2 -10.98 21.01 12.67
CA ARG A 2 -9.87 20.76 13.58
C ARG A 2 -9.84 19.27 13.89
N LYS A 3 -8.68 18.67 14.13
CA LYS A 3 -8.53 17.26 14.53
C LYS A 3 -9.40 16.90 15.75
N SER A 4 -9.74 17.92 16.57
CA SER A 4 -10.65 17.83 17.72
C SER A 4 -12.13 17.63 17.35
N ASP A 5 -12.51 17.80 16.08
CA ASP A 5 -13.90 17.71 15.64
C ASP A 5 -14.19 16.34 14.97
N MET A 6 -13.20 15.45 14.88
CA MET A 6 -13.35 14.07 14.42
C MET A 6 -13.55 13.16 15.61
N ASP A 7 -14.67 12.44 15.62
CA ASP A 7 -15.11 11.61 16.75
C ASP A 7 -14.48 10.20 16.71
N TYR A 8 -13.14 10.15 16.84
CA TYR A 8 -12.42 8.88 17.01
C TYR A 8 -11.30 9.00 18.06
N LYS A 9 -11.11 7.92 18.84
CA LYS A 9 -10.14 7.84 19.95
C LYS A 9 -8.74 7.45 19.49
N TYR A 10 -8.66 6.55 18.50
CA TYR A 10 -7.42 5.93 18.07
C TYR A 10 -7.19 6.17 16.60
N THR A 11 -5.92 6.24 16.22
CA THR A 11 -5.48 6.15 14.83
C THR A 11 -4.49 5.01 14.72
N THR A 12 -4.46 4.36 13.58
CA THR A 12 -3.31 3.57 13.18
C THR A 12 -2.75 4.15 11.90
N THR A 13 -1.46 4.40 11.92
CA THR A 13 -0.66 4.82 10.77
C THR A 13 0.57 3.95 10.75
N PHE A 14 1.06 3.72 9.57
CA PHE A 14 2.36 3.10 9.40
C PHE A 14 3.38 4.21 9.15
N GLU A 15 4.14 4.58 10.17
CA GLU A 15 5.30 5.46 10.04
C GLU A 15 6.55 4.58 9.94
N SER A 16 7.00 4.29 8.75
CA SER A 16 8.29 3.67 8.52
C SER A 16 9.12 4.58 7.62
N PRO A 17 10.40 4.81 7.94
CA PRO A 17 11.28 5.44 6.98
C PRO A 17 11.27 4.62 5.69
N LEU A 18 11.35 5.28 4.54
CA LEU A 18 11.53 4.64 3.24
C LEU A 18 12.87 3.88 3.25
N LEU A 19 12.82 2.66 3.74
CA LEU A 19 13.93 1.73 3.63
C LEU A 19 13.70 0.89 2.38
N ALA A 20 14.74 0.72 1.58
CA ALA A 20 14.70 -0.21 0.46
C ALA A 20 14.33 -1.59 0.99
N CYS A 21 13.13 -2.05 0.63
CA CYS A 21 12.71 -3.41 0.95
C CYS A 21 13.39 -4.33 -0.07
N GLU A 22 14.20 -5.28 0.39
CA GLU A 22 14.66 -6.35 -0.49
C GLU A 22 13.46 -7.19 -0.90
N ILE A 23 13.10 -7.10 -2.16
CA ILE A 23 12.09 -7.95 -2.77
C ILE A 23 12.80 -9.26 -3.13
N ASN A 24 12.42 -10.35 -2.47
CA ASN A 24 12.85 -11.67 -2.92
C ASN A 24 11.83 -12.22 -3.94
N GLU A 25 12.30 -13.09 -4.83
CA GLU A 25 11.46 -13.66 -5.91
C GLU A 25 10.19 -14.34 -5.40
N SER A 26 10.21 -14.91 -4.20
CA SER A 26 9.06 -15.59 -3.60
C SER A 26 7.95 -14.64 -3.10
N SER A 27 8.24 -13.34 -2.97
CA SER A 27 7.28 -12.32 -2.52
C SER A 27 6.66 -11.51 -3.68
N LEU A 28 7.10 -11.74 -4.93
CA LEU A 28 6.58 -11.05 -6.09
C LEU A 28 5.19 -11.58 -6.46
N ILE A 29 4.25 -10.65 -6.61
CA ILE A 29 2.94 -10.94 -7.19
C ILE A 29 3.08 -10.83 -8.71
N SER A 30 2.50 -11.76 -9.47
CA SER A 30 2.58 -11.70 -10.92
C SER A 30 1.91 -10.44 -11.48
N LYS A 31 2.43 -9.91 -12.60
CA LYS A 31 1.80 -8.80 -13.31
C LYS A 31 0.35 -9.13 -13.67
N ALA A 32 0.09 -10.35 -14.15
CA ALA A 32 -1.26 -10.80 -14.49
C ALA A 32 -2.21 -10.77 -13.30
N SER A 33 -1.74 -11.06 -12.09
CA SER A 33 -2.55 -10.96 -10.89
C SER A 33 -2.89 -9.49 -10.54
N LEU A 34 -1.96 -8.55 -10.74
CA LEU A 34 -2.24 -7.12 -10.53
C LEU A 34 -3.18 -6.55 -11.61
N GLU A 35 -3.12 -7.06 -12.85
CA GLU A 35 -4.01 -6.66 -13.94
C GLU A 35 -5.49 -6.97 -13.64
N THR A 36 -5.80 -7.92 -12.75
CA THR A 36 -7.18 -8.19 -12.33
C THR A 36 -7.82 -7.02 -11.59
N LEU A 37 -7.01 -6.07 -11.06
CA LEU A 37 -7.48 -4.84 -10.41
C LEU A 37 -7.83 -3.73 -11.41
N ALA A 38 -7.58 -3.92 -12.71
CA ALA A 38 -7.84 -2.92 -13.76
C ALA A 38 -9.24 -2.28 -13.71
N PRO A 39 -10.34 -3.01 -13.41
CA PRO A 39 -11.67 -2.42 -13.35
C PRO A 39 -11.86 -1.37 -12.25
N LEU A 40 -10.93 -1.27 -11.29
CA LEU A 40 -10.97 -0.23 -10.25
C LEU A 40 -10.32 1.09 -10.70
N VAL A 41 -9.55 1.09 -11.80
CA VAL A 41 -9.05 2.35 -12.37
C VAL A 41 -10.24 3.13 -12.94
N PRO A 42 -10.42 4.43 -12.60
CA PRO A 42 -11.51 5.25 -13.10
C PRO A 42 -11.57 5.24 -14.63
N SER A 43 -12.65 4.72 -15.21
CA SER A 43 -12.81 4.59 -16.67
C SER A 43 -13.49 5.79 -17.32
N ASP A 44 -13.99 6.72 -16.53
CA ASP A 44 -14.59 7.99 -16.96
C ASP A 44 -13.52 9.07 -17.25
N ILE A 45 -12.25 8.79 -16.95
CA ILE A 45 -11.12 9.66 -17.25
C ILE A 45 -10.42 9.18 -18.52
N ASP A 46 -10.31 10.05 -19.49
CA ASP A 46 -9.46 9.84 -20.68
C ASP A 46 -8.01 10.20 -20.32
N TYR A 47 -7.21 9.20 -19.94
CA TYR A 47 -5.81 9.36 -19.59
C TYR A 47 -4.89 9.68 -20.78
N GLU A 48 -5.36 9.46 -22.02
CA GLU A 48 -4.60 9.84 -23.22
C GLU A 48 -4.67 11.35 -23.45
N SER A 49 -5.81 11.96 -23.12
CA SER A 49 -6.00 13.41 -23.22
C SER A 49 -5.57 14.15 -21.95
N ASN A 50 -5.62 13.50 -20.78
CA ASN A 50 -5.24 14.07 -19.48
C ASN A 50 -3.88 13.53 -19.04
N LEU A 51 -2.81 13.97 -19.71
CA LEU A 51 -1.44 13.48 -19.48
C LEU A 51 -0.88 13.79 -18.09
N ASP A 52 -1.48 14.73 -17.37
CA ASP A 52 -1.16 15.11 -16.01
C ASP A 52 -1.76 14.15 -14.94
N LEU A 53 -2.59 13.20 -15.38
CA LEU A 53 -3.20 12.20 -14.51
C LEU A 53 -2.63 10.81 -14.74
N LEU A 54 -2.52 10.03 -13.67
CA LEU A 54 -2.16 8.61 -13.70
C LEU A 54 -3.19 7.81 -12.90
N GLY A 55 -3.95 6.95 -13.58
CA GLY A 55 -4.86 6.02 -12.93
C GLY A 55 -4.13 4.79 -12.40
N VAL A 56 -4.35 4.45 -11.13
CA VAL A 56 -3.74 3.28 -10.48
C VAL A 56 -4.78 2.48 -9.70
N ALA A 57 -4.55 1.19 -9.54
CA ALA A 57 -5.31 0.31 -8.67
C ALA A 57 -4.38 -0.55 -7.82
N PHE A 58 -4.78 -0.86 -6.60
CA PHE A 58 -3.94 -1.56 -5.63
C PHE A 58 -4.77 -2.16 -4.49
N ASN A 59 -4.19 -3.13 -3.78
CA ASN A 59 -4.69 -3.58 -2.50
C ASN A 59 -4.16 -2.66 -1.40
N ALA A 60 -5.03 -2.24 -0.48
CA ALA A 60 -4.70 -1.29 0.58
C ALA A 60 -4.52 -1.97 1.94
N ALA A 61 -5.31 -3.01 2.22
CA ALA A 61 -5.30 -3.73 3.49
C ALA A 61 -5.75 -5.18 3.29
N VAL A 62 -5.34 -6.06 4.19
CA VAL A 62 -5.88 -7.42 4.29
C VAL A 62 -6.91 -7.44 5.41
N VAL A 63 -8.06 -8.05 5.15
CA VAL A 63 -9.17 -8.29 6.08
C VAL A 63 -9.10 -9.73 6.56
N ASN A 64 -9.58 -10.03 7.77
CA ASN A 64 -9.50 -11.34 8.44
C ASN A 64 -8.06 -11.84 8.65
N LYS A 65 -7.07 -10.93 8.56
CA LYS A 65 -5.67 -11.20 8.84
C LYS A 65 -5.02 -9.96 9.47
N PHE A 66 -4.12 -10.17 10.43
CA PHE A 66 -3.41 -9.09 11.10
C PHE A 66 -2.14 -8.70 10.35
N ASN A 67 -1.86 -7.40 10.29
CA ASN A 67 -0.69 -6.85 9.63
C ASN A 67 0.56 -6.87 10.54
N LYS A 68 1.70 -6.43 10.00
CA LYS A 68 2.99 -6.39 10.74
C LYS A 68 2.97 -5.46 11.96
N ASN A 69 2.07 -4.47 11.98
CA ASN A 69 1.90 -3.56 13.12
C ASN A 69 1.05 -4.18 14.23
N GLY A 70 0.44 -5.33 13.96
CA GLY A 70 -0.45 -6.02 14.89
C GLY A 70 -1.90 -5.55 14.82
N ASP A 71 -2.31 -4.91 13.73
CA ASP A 71 -3.69 -4.46 13.51
C ASP A 71 -4.40 -5.28 12.44
N GLY A 72 -5.68 -5.50 12.64
CA GLY A 72 -6.55 -6.16 11.68
C GLY A 72 -8.01 -5.79 11.89
N MET A 73 -8.87 -6.25 11.00
CA MET A 73 -10.32 -6.09 11.09
C MET A 73 -11.03 -7.30 10.50
N ASP A 74 -12.28 -7.46 10.88
CA ASP A 74 -13.16 -8.49 10.32
C ASP A 74 -13.91 -8.01 9.06
N ALA A 75 -14.54 -8.97 8.37
CA ALA A 75 -15.29 -8.72 7.15
C ALA A 75 -16.47 -7.76 7.37
N ALA A 76 -17.19 -7.86 8.48
CA ALA A 76 -18.34 -7.02 8.77
C ALA A 76 -17.93 -5.55 8.92
N THR A 77 -16.85 -5.31 9.68
CA THR A 77 -16.24 -3.99 9.84
C THR A 77 -15.78 -3.45 8.50
N ALA A 78 -15.00 -4.23 7.71
CA ALA A 78 -14.49 -3.80 6.42
C ALA A 78 -15.60 -3.40 5.44
N VAL A 79 -16.65 -4.22 5.30
CA VAL A 79 -17.78 -3.94 4.40
C VAL A 79 -18.52 -2.67 4.81
N GLY A 80 -18.61 -2.39 6.10
CA GLY A 80 -19.33 -1.23 6.62
C GLY A 80 -18.71 0.13 6.22
N TYR A 81 -17.42 0.19 5.91
CA TYR A 81 -16.75 1.47 5.68
C TYR A 81 -15.88 1.57 4.42
N THR A 82 -15.62 0.49 3.69
CA THR A 82 -14.71 0.52 2.53
C THR A 82 -15.04 1.62 1.53
N ASN A 83 -16.34 1.87 1.24
CA ASN A 83 -16.75 2.95 0.35
C ASN A 83 -16.42 4.35 0.87
N ASN A 84 -16.19 4.52 2.17
CA ASN A 84 -15.82 5.80 2.76
C ASN A 84 -14.36 6.20 2.45
N PHE A 85 -13.57 5.31 1.81
CA PHE A 85 -12.28 5.68 1.25
C PHE A 85 -12.40 6.54 -0.02
N ILE A 86 -13.51 6.44 -0.77
CA ILE A 86 -13.72 7.24 -1.98
C ILE A 86 -13.65 8.74 -1.62
N HIS A 87 -12.94 9.50 -2.43
CA HIS A 87 -12.61 10.93 -2.24
C HIS A 87 -11.60 11.23 -1.11
N LYS A 88 -11.04 10.23 -0.46
CA LYS A 88 -9.93 10.47 0.49
C LYS A 88 -8.63 10.74 -0.26
N PRO A 89 -7.72 11.52 0.34
CA PRO A 89 -6.44 11.81 -0.25
C PRO A 89 -5.54 10.57 -0.28
N THR A 90 -4.64 10.54 -1.25
CA THR A 90 -3.47 9.67 -1.23
C THR A 90 -2.22 10.52 -1.01
N ASN A 91 -1.30 10.03 -0.20
CA ASN A 91 -0.08 10.74 0.16
C ASN A 91 1.14 9.81 0.09
N ILE A 92 2.31 10.35 0.40
CA ILE A 92 3.56 9.59 0.52
C ILE A 92 3.85 9.38 2.00
N GLU A 93 4.06 8.13 2.42
CA GLU A 93 4.48 7.72 3.77
C GLU A 93 3.63 8.33 4.91
N HIS A 94 2.31 8.43 4.70
CA HIS A 94 1.35 9.04 5.64
C HIS A 94 1.62 10.52 5.96
N ASP A 95 2.50 11.19 5.20
CA ASP A 95 2.70 12.62 5.33
C ASP A 95 1.55 13.38 4.69
N LYS A 96 0.71 14.02 5.52
CA LYS A 96 -0.48 14.77 5.10
C LYS A 96 -0.17 16.03 4.30
N GLN A 97 1.08 16.46 4.28
CA GLN A 97 1.55 17.58 3.47
C GLN A 97 1.98 17.13 2.05
N LYS A 98 2.20 15.82 1.85
CA LYS A 98 2.64 15.24 0.58
C LYS A 98 1.49 14.51 -0.13
N VAL A 99 0.38 15.20 -0.32
CA VAL A 99 -0.76 14.67 -1.09
C VAL A 99 -0.42 14.61 -2.56
N VAL A 100 -0.58 13.43 -3.17
CA VAL A 100 -0.21 13.17 -4.57
C VAL A 100 -1.39 12.71 -5.44
N GLY A 101 -2.58 12.55 -4.84
CA GLY A 101 -3.77 12.11 -5.57
C GLY A 101 -4.97 11.91 -4.65
N HIS A 102 -5.98 11.22 -5.16
CA HIS A 102 -7.18 10.85 -4.41
C HIS A 102 -7.71 9.49 -4.82
N ILE A 103 -8.52 8.88 -3.94
CA ILE A 103 -9.19 7.61 -4.17
C ILE A 103 -10.48 7.87 -4.93
N ALA A 104 -10.67 7.15 -6.04
CA ALA A 104 -11.84 7.29 -6.91
C ALA A 104 -12.76 6.07 -6.91
N ALA A 105 -12.24 4.89 -6.59
CA ALA A 105 -13.00 3.64 -6.54
C ALA A 105 -12.60 2.78 -5.35
N ALA A 106 -13.53 1.96 -4.87
CA ALA A 106 -13.31 1.03 -3.78
C ALA A 106 -14.02 -0.31 -4.06
N GLY A 107 -13.42 -1.40 -3.64
CA GLY A 107 -13.92 -2.75 -3.81
C GLY A 107 -13.11 -3.75 -3.00
N TYR A 108 -13.19 -5.01 -3.38
CA TYR A 108 -12.51 -6.10 -2.70
C TYR A 108 -11.84 -7.01 -3.71
N SER A 109 -10.76 -7.66 -3.29
CA SER A 109 -10.10 -8.69 -4.07
C SER A 109 -9.73 -9.89 -3.21
N GLU A 110 -9.61 -11.05 -3.86
CA GLU A 110 -9.18 -12.29 -3.23
C GLU A 110 -7.71 -12.20 -2.79
N PHE A 111 -7.44 -12.65 -1.57
CA PHE A 111 -6.07 -12.69 -1.06
C PHE A 111 -5.24 -13.69 -1.88
N GLY A 112 -4.13 -13.23 -2.43
CA GLY A 112 -3.21 -14.01 -3.25
C GLY A 112 -3.45 -13.93 -4.76
N SER A 113 -4.70 -14.06 -5.24
CA SER A 113 -5.00 -13.99 -6.69
C SER A 113 -5.31 -12.59 -7.20
N ASN A 114 -5.75 -11.70 -6.32
CA ASN A 114 -6.25 -10.34 -6.60
C ASN A 114 -7.51 -10.29 -7.49
N GLN A 115 -8.21 -11.41 -7.71
CA GLN A 115 -9.49 -11.39 -8.42
C GLN A 115 -10.51 -10.55 -7.66
N LEU A 116 -11.24 -9.69 -8.37
CA LEU A 116 -12.25 -8.84 -7.74
C LEU A 116 -13.40 -9.69 -7.17
N LEU A 117 -13.81 -9.31 -5.96
CA LEU A 117 -14.89 -9.94 -5.21
C LEU A 117 -16.07 -8.96 -5.04
N THR A 118 -17.27 -9.51 -5.04
CA THR A 118 -18.48 -8.75 -4.73
C THR A 118 -18.67 -8.62 -3.21
N VAL A 119 -19.45 -7.64 -2.79
CA VAL A 119 -19.85 -7.47 -1.38
C VAL A 119 -20.49 -8.75 -0.83
N GLU A 120 -21.33 -9.43 -1.63
CA GLU A 120 -21.99 -10.68 -1.20
C GLU A 120 -21.00 -11.81 -0.90
N GLN A 121 -19.89 -11.87 -1.63
CA GLN A 121 -18.85 -12.88 -1.40
C GLN A 121 -18.03 -12.60 -0.13
N VAL A 122 -17.82 -11.32 0.21
CA VAL A 122 -16.92 -10.95 1.33
C VAL A 122 -17.64 -10.72 2.65
N LYS A 123 -18.93 -10.35 2.66
CA LYS A 123 -19.64 -9.91 3.87
C LYS A 123 -19.70 -10.94 5.01
N ASN A 124 -19.61 -12.23 4.69
CA ASN A 124 -19.72 -13.33 5.66
C ASN A 124 -18.53 -14.29 5.57
N THR A 125 -17.48 -13.94 4.82
CA THR A 125 -16.31 -14.81 4.73
C THR A 125 -15.47 -14.71 6.00
N VAL A 126 -14.85 -15.82 6.38
CA VAL A 126 -13.82 -15.90 7.42
C VAL A 126 -12.42 -15.96 6.82
N GLU A 127 -12.34 -16.19 5.51
CA GLU A 127 -11.08 -16.25 4.78
C GLU A 127 -10.49 -14.86 4.58
N PRO A 128 -9.17 -14.71 4.57
CA PRO A 128 -8.51 -13.46 4.23
C PRO A 128 -8.89 -12.96 2.84
N PHE A 129 -9.14 -11.67 2.73
CA PHE A 129 -9.33 -10.96 1.45
C PHE A 129 -8.78 -9.54 1.56
N ASN A 130 -8.68 -8.82 0.43
CA ASN A 130 -8.15 -7.47 0.42
C ASN A 130 -9.26 -6.44 0.27
N ILE A 131 -9.08 -5.27 0.89
CA ILE A 131 -9.66 -4.02 0.42
C ILE A 131 -8.84 -3.56 -0.78
N ALA A 132 -9.49 -3.42 -1.93
CA ALA A 132 -8.87 -2.98 -3.17
C ALA A 132 -9.42 -1.62 -3.59
N LEU A 133 -8.54 -0.71 -3.99
CA LEU A 133 -8.86 0.67 -4.29
C LEU A 133 -8.34 1.08 -5.65
N GLY A 134 -9.09 1.98 -6.30
CA GLY A 134 -8.64 2.73 -7.47
C GLY A 134 -8.38 4.19 -7.11
N ALA A 135 -7.34 4.79 -7.66
CA ALA A 135 -6.95 6.16 -7.38
C ALA A 135 -6.47 6.89 -8.63
N VAL A 136 -6.51 8.20 -8.56
CA VAL A 136 -5.93 9.11 -9.55
C VAL A 136 -4.78 9.85 -8.90
N LEU A 137 -3.59 9.77 -9.49
CA LEU A 137 -2.39 10.49 -9.09
C LEU A 137 -2.18 11.69 -9.99
N TYR A 138 -1.66 12.78 -9.41
CA TYR A 138 -1.37 14.03 -10.10
C TYR A 138 0.12 14.13 -10.45
N ARG A 139 0.49 13.94 -11.70
CA ARG A 139 1.88 13.99 -12.17
C ARG A 139 2.53 15.34 -11.91
N THR A 140 1.76 16.42 -12.03
CA THR A 140 2.25 17.79 -11.84
C THR A 140 2.51 18.17 -10.39
N VAL A 141 1.97 17.39 -9.42
CA VAL A 141 2.20 17.64 -7.98
C VAL A 141 3.56 17.08 -7.54
N ASN A 142 3.90 15.87 -8.00
CA ASN A 142 5.19 15.24 -7.72
C ASN A 142 5.59 14.31 -8.87
N GLU A 143 6.32 14.85 -9.85
CA GLU A 143 6.73 14.14 -11.03
C GLU A 143 7.70 12.98 -10.71
N ASN A 144 8.61 13.17 -9.76
CA ASN A 144 9.56 12.13 -9.38
C ASN A 144 8.86 10.94 -8.76
N PHE A 145 7.87 11.18 -7.90
CA PHE A 145 7.09 10.11 -7.31
C PHE A 145 6.24 9.37 -8.34
N THR A 146 5.53 10.08 -9.23
CA THR A 146 4.73 9.42 -10.28
C THR A 146 5.60 8.64 -11.25
N SER A 147 6.79 9.12 -11.57
CA SER A 147 7.78 8.38 -12.36
C SER A 147 8.23 7.10 -11.65
N LEU A 148 8.43 7.14 -10.32
CA LEU A 148 8.74 5.94 -9.53
C LEU A 148 7.57 4.95 -9.54
N VAL A 149 6.33 5.43 -9.43
CA VAL A 149 5.14 4.58 -9.55
C VAL A 149 5.10 3.89 -10.91
N GLU A 150 5.37 4.60 -12.00
CA GLU A 150 5.42 4.03 -13.36
C GLU A 150 6.51 2.97 -13.49
N LYS A 151 7.70 3.19 -12.95
CA LYS A 151 8.77 2.19 -12.87
C LYS A 151 8.36 0.98 -12.03
N SER A 152 7.65 1.22 -10.93
CA SER A 152 7.18 0.14 -10.04
C SER A 152 6.10 -0.75 -10.68
N ILE A 153 5.46 -0.30 -11.73
CA ILE A 153 4.46 -1.06 -12.49
C ILE A 153 5.10 -1.86 -13.63
N ASP A 154 6.25 -1.42 -14.12
CA ASP A 154 6.96 -2.07 -15.21
C ASP A 154 7.72 -3.30 -14.71
N PRO A 155 7.36 -4.52 -15.16
CA PRO A 155 8.04 -5.75 -14.75
C PRO A 155 9.49 -5.85 -15.22
N ASP A 156 9.88 -5.06 -16.22
CA ASP A 156 11.25 -5.03 -16.75
C ASP A 156 12.14 -4.01 -16.00
N ASP A 157 11.56 -3.18 -15.11
CA ASP A 157 12.29 -2.20 -14.30
C ASP A 157 12.72 -2.81 -12.94
N ALA A 158 13.91 -2.43 -12.49
CA ALA A 158 14.44 -2.85 -11.18
C ALA A 158 13.60 -2.36 -9.98
N ALA A 159 12.73 -1.38 -10.19
CA ALA A 159 11.78 -0.88 -9.20
C ALA A 159 10.44 -1.63 -9.20
N PHE A 160 10.27 -2.70 -10.02
CA PHE A 160 9.02 -3.43 -10.09
C PHE A 160 8.49 -3.81 -8.70
N GLN A 161 7.23 -3.50 -8.43
CA GLN A 161 6.52 -3.73 -7.16
C GLN A 161 7.16 -3.10 -5.90
N LYS A 162 8.08 -2.16 -6.03
CA LYS A 162 8.64 -1.46 -4.87
C LYS A 162 7.65 -0.53 -4.19
N VAL A 163 6.78 0.15 -4.97
CA VAL A 163 5.73 0.99 -4.40
C VAL A 163 4.52 0.14 -4.08
N SER A 164 4.00 0.29 -2.90
CA SER A 164 2.79 -0.37 -2.40
C SER A 164 1.92 0.64 -1.66
N ALA A 165 0.71 0.26 -1.34
CA ALA A 165 -0.19 1.11 -0.57
C ALA A 165 -0.27 0.66 0.90
N SER A 166 -0.53 1.61 1.77
CA SER A 166 -0.83 1.41 3.19
C SER A 166 -2.02 2.28 3.57
N TRP A 167 -2.92 1.74 4.37
CA TRP A 167 -4.12 2.43 4.80
C TRP A 167 -3.89 3.30 6.04
N GLU A 168 -4.70 4.35 6.19
CA GLU A 168 -4.78 5.17 7.41
C GLU A 168 -6.24 5.26 7.83
N ILE A 169 -6.53 4.86 9.06
CA ILE A 169 -7.87 4.91 9.65
C ILE A 169 -7.85 5.46 11.08
N GLY A 170 -8.96 6.10 11.46
CA GLY A 170 -9.32 6.37 12.85
C GLY A 170 -10.41 5.41 13.30
N PHE A 171 -10.44 5.06 14.59
CA PHE A 171 -11.43 4.15 15.16
C PHE A 171 -11.62 4.40 16.66
N ASN A 172 -12.70 3.85 17.24
CA ASN A 172 -13.05 4.07 18.62
C ASN A 172 -12.89 2.84 19.51
N ASP A 173 -13.04 1.65 18.94
CA ASP A 173 -13.11 0.41 19.70
C ASP A 173 -12.23 -0.68 19.09
N TYR A 174 -11.73 -1.55 19.93
CA TYR A 174 -11.01 -2.76 19.54
C TYR A 174 -11.14 -3.82 20.63
N VAL A 175 -10.92 -5.06 20.22
CA VAL A 175 -10.67 -6.20 21.11
C VAL A 175 -9.31 -6.81 20.76
N LEU A 176 -8.85 -7.78 21.55
CA LEU A 176 -7.58 -8.45 21.26
C LEU A 176 -7.83 -9.78 20.56
N ALA A 177 -6.84 -10.17 19.76
CA ALA A 177 -6.77 -11.50 19.17
C ALA A 177 -5.40 -12.11 19.54
N VAL A 178 -5.40 -13.35 20.00
CA VAL A 178 -4.22 -14.04 20.53
C VAL A 178 -4.02 -15.36 19.80
N GLY A 179 -2.77 -15.69 19.49
CA GLY A 179 -2.32 -16.96 18.93
C GLY A 179 -1.98 -16.91 17.44
N SER A 180 -2.93 -16.59 16.56
CA SER A 180 -2.73 -16.60 15.10
C SER A 180 -2.88 -15.22 14.47
N ASP A 181 -2.15 -14.95 13.39
CA ASP A 181 -2.35 -13.77 12.54
C ASP A 181 -3.54 -13.92 11.57
N ILE A 182 -4.17 -15.10 11.51
CA ILE A 182 -5.42 -15.36 10.80
C ILE A 182 -6.58 -15.27 11.80
N LEU A 183 -7.55 -14.39 11.51
CA LEU A 183 -8.62 -14.08 12.47
C LEU A 183 -9.44 -15.31 12.88
N SER A 184 -9.75 -16.21 11.94
CA SER A 184 -10.55 -17.41 12.22
C SER A 184 -9.83 -18.43 13.11
N GLU A 185 -8.52 -18.33 13.29
CA GLU A 185 -7.68 -19.21 14.09
C GLU A 185 -7.31 -18.57 15.44
N ALA A 186 -7.53 -17.27 15.59
CA ALA A 186 -7.16 -16.52 16.79
C ALA A 186 -8.21 -16.62 17.88
N ARG A 187 -7.77 -16.66 19.14
CA ARG A 187 -8.64 -16.50 20.31
C ARG A 187 -8.99 -15.02 20.49
N ILE A 188 -10.26 -14.69 20.48
CA ILE A 188 -10.74 -13.32 20.71
C ILE A 188 -10.89 -13.05 22.19
N VAL A 189 -10.28 -11.94 22.66
CA VAL A 189 -10.35 -11.46 24.03
C VAL A 189 -11.16 -10.18 24.03
N ALA A 190 -12.38 -10.25 24.54
CA ALA A 190 -13.32 -9.14 24.64
C ALA A 190 -13.61 -8.70 26.10
N ASP A 191 -13.11 -9.45 27.08
CA ASP A 191 -13.22 -9.07 28.49
C ASP A 191 -12.34 -7.85 28.79
N PRO A 192 -12.91 -6.76 29.36
CA PRO A 192 -12.16 -5.53 29.60
C PRO A 192 -10.98 -5.69 30.56
N ASP A 193 -11.09 -6.55 31.56
CA ASP A 193 -10.03 -6.76 32.56
C ASP A 193 -8.88 -7.54 31.92
N GLU A 194 -9.18 -8.57 31.13
CA GLU A 194 -8.17 -9.34 30.36
C GLU A 194 -7.51 -8.45 29.29
N ILE A 195 -8.26 -7.57 28.60
CA ILE A 195 -7.70 -6.59 27.66
C ILE A 195 -6.69 -5.68 28.38
N LEU A 196 -7.04 -5.19 29.57
CA LEU A 196 -6.18 -4.30 30.35
C LEU A 196 -4.85 -4.98 30.75
N GLU A 197 -4.89 -6.28 31.06
CA GLU A 197 -3.70 -7.07 31.41
C GLU A 197 -2.82 -7.31 30.18
N LEU A 198 -3.41 -7.60 29.02
CA LEU A 198 -2.69 -8.01 27.83
C LEU A 198 -2.27 -6.86 26.91
N GLN A 199 -2.93 -5.70 26.94
CA GLN A 199 -2.69 -4.60 25.99
C GLN A 199 -1.25 -4.09 25.97
N GLY A 200 -0.51 -4.23 27.08
CA GLY A 200 0.89 -3.82 27.18
C GLY A 200 1.82 -4.59 26.23
N PHE A 201 1.43 -5.78 25.78
CA PHE A 201 2.18 -6.58 24.81
C PHE A 201 1.98 -6.12 23.36
N LEU A 202 0.94 -5.31 23.08
CA LEU A 202 0.67 -4.80 21.73
C LEU A 202 1.79 -3.88 21.23
N ARG A 203 2.16 -4.01 19.97
CA ARG A 203 3.18 -3.15 19.33
C ARG A 203 2.81 -1.67 19.40
N THR A 204 1.55 -1.34 19.26
CA THR A 204 1.06 0.05 19.36
C THR A 204 1.30 0.71 20.72
N TYR A 205 1.49 -0.09 21.79
CA TYR A 205 1.81 0.42 23.15
C TYR A 205 3.28 0.15 23.54
N GLY A 206 4.13 -0.19 22.57
CA GLY A 206 5.57 -0.42 22.80
C GLY A 206 5.92 -1.86 23.16
N GLY A 207 4.95 -2.79 23.16
CA GLY A 207 5.20 -4.22 23.29
C GLY A 207 5.84 -4.81 22.02
N ASN A 208 6.28 -6.05 22.12
CA ASN A 208 6.88 -6.79 21.01
C ASN A 208 5.85 -7.56 20.15
N GLY A 209 4.57 -7.54 20.52
CA GLY A 209 3.50 -8.30 19.86
C GLY A 209 3.44 -9.77 20.29
N THR A 210 4.00 -10.11 21.46
CA THR A 210 4.00 -11.49 21.98
C THR A 210 3.77 -11.44 23.49
N THR A 211 2.90 -12.32 24.02
CA THR A 211 2.62 -12.47 25.45
C THR A 211 3.80 -13.14 26.16
N ASP A 212 3.77 -13.18 27.50
CA ASP A 212 4.78 -13.88 28.31
C ASP A 212 4.79 -15.39 28.05
N GLU A 213 3.67 -15.97 27.60
CA GLU A 213 3.54 -17.35 27.20
C GLU A 213 4.06 -17.64 25.78
N GLY A 214 4.50 -16.61 25.06
CA GLY A 214 5.04 -16.72 23.72
C GLY A 214 3.98 -16.70 22.59
N GLU A 215 2.73 -16.40 22.91
CA GLU A 215 1.65 -16.28 21.93
C GLU A 215 1.67 -14.91 21.25
N SER A 216 1.45 -14.87 19.95
CA SER A 216 1.29 -13.61 19.23
C SER A 216 0.02 -12.89 19.68
N ILE A 217 0.08 -11.55 19.77
CA ILE A 217 -1.06 -10.74 20.19
C ILE A 217 -1.28 -9.58 19.21
N TYR A 218 -2.55 -9.33 18.91
CA TYR A 218 -2.99 -8.39 17.88
C TYR A 218 -4.17 -7.57 18.36
N ARG A 219 -4.42 -6.43 17.70
CA ARG A 219 -5.56 -5.56 17.90
C ARG A 219 -6.58 -5.78 16.78
N LEU A 220 -7.73 -6.33 17.10
CA LEU A 220 -8.87 -6.44 16.20
C LEU A 220 -9.71 -5.17 16.31
N ILE A 221 -9.66 -4.35 15.29
CA ILE A 221 -10.37 -3.08 15.20
C ILE A 221 -11.84 -3.35 14.91
N MET A 222 -12.72 -2.69 15.64
CA MET A 222 -14.17 -2.87 15.57
C MET A 222 -14.91 -1.54 15.61
N GLY A 223 -16.22 -1.60 15.29
CA GLY A 223 -17.14 -0.47 15.43
C GLY A 223 -16.97 0.58 14.34
N ASP A 224 -17.13 1.84 14.72
CA ASP A 224 -17.05 2.97 13.78
C ASP A 224 -15.61 3.22 13.34
N ILE A 225 -15.41 3.14 12.03
CA ILE A 225 -14.12 3.35 11.38
C ILE A 225 -14.19 4.58 10.49
N TYR A 226 -13.15 5.40 10.58
CA TYR A 226 -13.00 6.62 9.80
C TYR A 226 -11.81 6.49 8.85
N PRO A 227 -12.00 6.18 7.56
CA PRO A 227 -10.92 6.22 6.58
C PRO A 227 -10.34 7.63 6.49
N LEU A 228 -9.03 7.76 6.72
CA LEU A 228 -8.32 9.03 6.70
C LEU A 228 -7.57 9.26 5.39
N GLY A 229 -7.17 8.17 4.74
CA GLY A 229 -6.47 8.20 3.47
C GLY A 229 -5.65 6.95 3.22
N ILE A 230 -4.88 7.01 2.16
CA ILE A 230 -3.93 5.98 1.75
C ILE A 230 -2.56 6.63 1.61
N ALA A 231 -1.53 5.99 2.10
CA ALA A 231 -0.16 6.31 1.78
C ALA A 231 0.41 5.34 0.74
N TYR A 232 1.24 5.86 -0.14
CA TYR A 232 2.15 5.03 -0.91
C TYR A 232 3.47 4.89 -0.15
N THR A 233 3.96 3.67 -0.06
CA THR A 233 5.12 3.30 0.77
C THR A 233 5.99 2.27 0.06
N LEU A 234 7.27 2.23 0.38
CA LEU A 234 8.17 1.13 -0.01
C LEU A 234 8.14 -0.05 0.98
N ASN A 235 7.51 0.13 2.16
CA ASN A 235 7.47 -0.89 3.20
C ASN A 235 6.07 -1.03 3.83
N PRO A 236 5.11 -1.65 3.12
CA PRO A 236 3.74 -1.78 3.60
C PRO A 236 3.66 -2.64 4.85
N ALA A 237 2.76 -2.28 5.77
CA ALA A 237 2.47 -3.08 6.97
C ALA A 237 1.69 -4.35 6.66
N ALA A 238 0.79 -4.33 5.68
CA ALA A 238 0.03 -5.49 5.23
C ALA A 238 0.81 -6.29 4.17
N GLU A 239 0.37 -7.53 3.92
CA GLU A 239 0.90 -8.37 2.85
C GLU A 239 0.32 -7.99 1.49
N VAL A 240 0.42 -6.69 1.16
CA VAL A 240 0.03 -6.12 -0.13
C VAL A 240 1.28 -5.67 -0.88
N ARG A 241 1.29 -5.87 -2.19
CA ARG A 241 2.44 -5.49 -3.03
C ARG A 241 1.99 -4.96 -4.37
N GLY A 242 2.71 -3.93 -4.81
CA GLY A 242 2.61 -3.37 -6.14
C GLY A 242 1.31 -2.60 -6.42
N LEU A 243 1.31 -1.98 -7.57
CA LEU A 243 0.20 -1.25 -8.14
C LEU A 243 -0.01 -1.69 -9.59
N TYR A 244 -1.22 -1.48 -10.10
CA TYR A 244 -1.56 -1.57 -11.51
C TYR A 244 -1.80 -0.17 -12.07
N SER A 245 -1.38 0.09 -13.30
CA SER A 245 -1.82 1.25 -14.08
C SER A 245 -2.27 0.83 -15.47
N ALA A 246 -3.39 1.37 -15.91
CA ALA A 246 -3.96 1.09 -17.22
C ALA A 246 -3.13 1.69 -18.37
N ASN A 247 -2.42 2.78 -18.12
CA ASN A 247 -1.67 3.51 -19.13
C ASN A 247 -0.37 4.10 -18.56
N PRO A 248 0.65 3.27 -18.25
CA PRO A 248 1.96 3.77 -17.92
C PRO A 248 2.51 4.46 -19.16
N GLN A 249 2.74 5.76 -19.09
CA GLN A 249 3.44 6.44 -20.17
C GLN A 249 4.86 5.90 -20.21
N LYS A 250 5.25 5.29 -21.34
CA LYS A 250 6.67 5.02 -21.57
C LYS A 250 7.42 6.35 -21.46
N PRO A 251 8.52 6.45 -20.69
CA PRO A 251 9.29 7.66 -20.58
C PRO A 251 9.53 8.20 -21.99
N GLN A 252 9.03 9.38 -22.30
CA GLN A 252 9.40 10.06 -23.53
C GLN A 252 10.86 10.42 -23.37
N VAL A 253 11.73 9.62 -23.95
CA VAL A 253 13.13 10.00 -24.14
C VAL A 253 13.09 11.22 -25.05
N PHE A 254 13.18 12.41 -24.48
CA PHE A 254 13.49 13.61 -25.22
C PHE A 254 14.87 13.41 -25.81
N ILE A 255 14.91 12.84 -27.03
CA ILE A 255 16.12 12.81 -27.83
C ILE A 255 16.42 14.27 -28.18
N LYS A 256 17.24 14.93 -27.37
CA LYS A 256 17.91 16.12 -27.79
C LYS A 256 18.73 15.74 -29.00
N ASP A 257 18.30 16.23 -30.17
CA ASP A 257 18.98 16.09 -31.44
C ASP A 257 20.48 16.37 -31.28
N LYS A 258 21.28 15.33 -31.14
CA LYS A 258 22.70 15.34 -31.42
C LYS A 258 22.94 14.38 -32.58
N ARG A 259 22.72 14.85 -33.77
CA ARG A 259 23.49 14.36 -34.90
C ARG A 259 24.94 14.64 -34.59
N ASP A 260 25.69 13.64 -34.16
CA ASP A 260 27.04 13.40 -34.64
C ASP A 260 27.66 12.14 -34.00
N LYS A 261 28.13 11.29 -34.92
CA LYS A 261 29.13 10.23 -34.76
C LYS A 261 28.69 8.85 -34.30
N ILE A 262 28.28 8.12 -35.31
CA ILE A 262 28.52 6.67 -35.42
C ILE A 262 30.04 6.43 -35.49
N ALA A 263 30.60 5.70 -34.56
CA ALA A 263 31.75 4.81 -34.81
C ALA A 263 31.99 3.86 -33.64
N GLN A 264 31.77 2.57 -33.90
CA GLN A 264 32.54 1.41 -33.41
C GLN A 264 32.90 1.30 -31.93
N ASN A 265 32.28 0.37 -31.17
CA ASN A 265 32.99 -0.82 -30.69
C ASN A 265 32.04 -1.76 -29.96
N ASN A 266 31.79 -2.89 -30.57
CA ASN A 266 31.39 -4.11 -29.90
C ASN A 266 32.59 -4.59 -29.06
N ASN A 267 32.38 -4.74 -27.78
CA ASN A 267 32.86 -5.75 -26.83
C ASN A 267 33.13 -5.16 -25.44
N LEU A 268 32.64 -5.88 -24.47
CA LEU A 268 32.99 -5.90 -23.05
C LEU A 268 31.93 -5.39 -22.07
N ASN A 269 31.46 -6.38 -21.33
CA ASN A 269 31.19 -6.38 -19.90
C ASN A 269 29.76 -6.42 -19.39
N VAL A 270 29.28 -7.64 -19.23
CA VAL A 270 28.14 -8.05 -18.40
C VAL A 270 28.33 -7.64 -16.92
N ASN A 271 29.57 -7.36 -16.48
CA ASN A 271 29.86 -6.93 -15.10
C ASN A 271 29.67 -5.40 -14.86
N ASN A 272 29.60 -4.59 -15.91
CA ASN A 272 29.36 -3.15 -15.75
C ASN A 272 27.84 -2.82 -15.66
N GLU A 273 26.98 -3.64 -16.22
CA GLU A 273 25.54 -3.43 -16.14
C GLU A 273 25.00 -3.61 -14.72
N LYS A 274 25.46 -4.63 -13.98
CA LYS A 274 25.06 -4.82 -12.56
C LYS A 274 25.48 -3.67 -11.64
N ASN A 275 26.66 -3.08 -11.89
CA ASN A 275 27.12 -1.94 -11.08
C ASN A 275 26.41 -0.64 -11.45
N SER A 276 26.01 -0.45 -12.71
CA SER A 276 25.26 0.72 -13.14
C SER A 276 23.83 0.69 -12.61
N ILE A 277 23.19 -0.47 -12.62
CA ILE A 277 21.85 -0.69 -12.08
C ILE A 277 21.82 -0.43 -10.56
N ASN A 278 22.83 -0.91 -9.81
CA ASN A 278 22.92 -0.65 -8.37
C ASN A 278 23.14 0.83 -8.06
N MET A 279 23.98 1.53 -8.83
CA MET A 279 24.23 2.98 -8.63
C MET A 279 22.98 3.81 -8.99
N GLU A 280 22.23 3.44 -10.02
CA GLU A 280 21.00 4.12 -10.39
C GLU A 280 19.88 3.88 -9.37
N MET A 281 19.82 2.69 -8.80
CA MET A 281 18.95 2.35 -7.68
C MET A 281 19.26 3.14 -6.42
N GLU A 282 20.54 3.25 -6.02
CA GLU A 282 20.96 4.04 -4.87
C GLU A 282 20.68 5.54 -5.10
N LYS A 283 20.87 6.04 -6.31
CA LYS A 283 20.57 7.42 -6.67
C LYS A 283 19.07 7.70 -6.55
N THR A 284 18.23 6.84 -7.12
CA THR A 284 16.76 6.96 -7.02
C THR A 284 16.27 6.90 -5.57
N LEU A 285 16.88 6.03 -4.76
CA LEU A 285 16.57 5.90 -3.34
C LEU A 285 16.98 7.16 -2.54
N ASN A 286 18.13 7.74 -2.85
CA ASN A 286 18.60 8.96 -2.19
C ASN A 286 17.77 10.18 -2.62
N GLU A 287 17.42 10.30 -3.89
CA GLU A 287 16.50 11.31 -4.40
C GLU A 287 15.13 11.22 -3.72
N LEU A 288 14.65 10.00 -3.50
CA LEU A 288 13.38 9.78 -2.78
C LEU A 288 13.48 10.19 -1.29
N LYS A 289 14.62 9.91 -0.63
CA LYS A 289 14.87 10.33 0.75
C LYS A 289 14.98 11.85 0.88
N GLU A 290 15.61 12.52 -0.09
CA GLU A 290 15.68 13.99 -0.12
C GLU A 290 14.29 14.61 -0.29
N LEU A 291 13.48 14.09 -1.21
CA LEU A 291 12.11 14.56 -1.44
C LEU A 291 11.17 14.35 -0.23
N LEU A 292 11.49 13.39 0.63
CA LEU A 292 10.71 13.13 1.84
C LEU A 292 11.21 13.94 3.05
N SER A 293 12.38 14.58 2.94
CA SER A 293 12.97 15.41 4.01
C SER A 293 12.66 16.91 3.84
N GLU A 294 12.19 17.35 2.68
CA GLU A 294 11.62 18.67 2.40
C GLU A 294 10.13 18.75 2.74
#